data_7650be4a5689d2b89f18da9b9de01074
#
_entry.id   7650be4a5689d2b89f18da9b9de01074
#
_cell.length_a   1.000
_cell.length_b   1.000
_cell.length_c   1.000
_cell.angle_alpha   90.00
_cell.angle_beta   90.00
_cell.angle_gamma   90.00
#
_symmetry.space_group_name_H-M   'P 1'
#
loop_
_entity.id
_entity.type
_entity.pdbx_description
1 polymer ?
#
loop_
_entity_poly.entity_id
_entity_poly.type
_entity_poly.pdbx_seq_one_letter_code
_entity_poly.pdbx_strand_id
1 'polypeptide(L)'
;MYIEVCKSKIHKASVTGADLQYVGSVTIDEDLMDAANLIENEKVQIVNINNGERLETYVIRGERGSGTICLNGAAARKCAVGDVIIIISYASMDFEEAKSWEPSLVFPDTATNKLI
;
A
#
# COMPACT_ATOMS: atom_id res chain seq x y z
N MET A 1 9.26 -20.18 -16.91
CA MET A 1 9.91 -19.60 -15.73
C MET A 1 9.06 -18.46 -15.19
N TYR A 2 8.73 -18.51 -13.92
CA TYR A 2 7.92 -17.47 -13.28
C TYR A 2 8.82 -16.54 -12.49
N ILE A 3 8.52 -15.24 -12.56
CA ILE A 3 9.21 -14.22 -11.78
C ILE A 3 8.19 -13.34 -11.09
N GLU A 4 8.62 -12.66 -10.03
CA GLU A 4 7.79 -11.65 -9.38
C GLU A 4 8.09 -10.28 -9.97
N VAL A 5 7.03 -9.54 -10.28
CA VAL A 5 7.14 -8.19 -10.83
C VAL A 5 6.26 -7.24 -10.01
N CYS A 6 6.55 -5.97 -10.07
CA CYS A 6 5.68 -4.97 -9.44
C CYS A 6 4.34 -4.98 -10.15
N LYS A 7 3.28 -5.34 -9.43
CA LYS A 7 1.92 -5.31 -9.96
C LYS A 7 1.36 -3.91 -9.87
N SER A 8 1.54 -3.24 -8.72
CA SER A 8 1.02 -1.91 -8.50
C SER A 8 1.79 -1.20 -7.39
N LYS A 9 1.62 0.12 -7.34
CA LYS A 9 2.30 0.95 -6.36
C LYS A 9 1.45 2.17 -6.06
N ILE A 10 1.27 2.48 -4.76
CA ILE A 10 0.76 3.77 -4.31
C ILE A 10 1.97 4.54 -3.81
N HIS A 11 2.37 5.58 -4.53
CA HIS A 11 3.61 6.28 -4.27
C HIS A 11 3.39 7.55 -3.46
N LYS A 12 3.93 7.58 -2.24
CA LYS A 12 3.91 8.74 -1.32
C LYS A 12 2.52 9.09 -0.80
N ALA A 13 1.92 8.14 -0.09
CA ALA A 13 0.72 8.39 0.70
C ALA A 13 1.12 8.69 2.15
N SER A 14 0.30 9.47 2.86
CA SER A 14 0.55 9.81 4.25
C SER A 14 -0.16 8.84 5.19
N VAL A 15 0.53 8.39 6.24
CA VAL A 15 -0.07 7.57 7.29
C VAL A 15 -1.04 8.45 8.09
N THR A 16 -2.31 8.03 8.17
CA THR A 16 -3.33 8.77 8.92
C THR A 16 -3.64 8.15 10.27
N GLY A 17 -3.21 6.92 10.51
CA GLY A 17 -3.45 6.23 11.78
C GLY A 17 -2.45 5.10 12.01
N ALA A 18 -2.24 4.78 13.28
CA ALA A 18 -1.38 3.68 13.71
C ALA A 18 -2.00 3.07 14.95
N ASP A 19 -2.60 1.87 14.81
CA ASP A 19 -3.37 1.22 15.89
C ASP A 19 -2.71 -0.09 16.28
N LEU A 20 -1.95 -0.06 17.39
CA LEU A 20 -1.23 -1.23 17.91
C LEU A 20 -2.16 -2.34 18.39
N GLN A 21 -3.39 -2.01 18.74
CA GLN A 21 -4.32 -2.95 19.36
C GLN A 21 -5.19 -3.68 18.33
N TYR A 22 -5.15 -3.26 17.09
CA TYR A 22 -5.95 -3.87 16.04
C TYR A 22 -5.23 -5.06 15.41
N VAL A 23 -5.96 -5.88 14.67
CA VAL A 23 -5.39 -7.01 13.92
C VAL A 23 -4.39 -6.50 12.87
N GLY A 24 -3.20 -7.13 12.83
CA GLY A 24 -2.14 -6.70 11.92
C GLY A 24 -2.59 -6.61 10.46
N SER A 25 -2.43 -5.43 9.85
CA SER A 25 -2.90 -5.14 8.50
C SER A 25 -2.60 -3.68 8.15
N VAL A 26 -2.92 -3.29 6.92
CA VAL A 26 -2.97 -1.88 6.53
C VAL A 26 -4.36 -1.57 5.99
N THR A 27 -5.04 -0.61 6.62
CA THR A 27 -6.34 -0.12 6.12
C THR A 27 -6.08 0.95 5.08
N ILE A 28 -6.64 0.77 3.88
CA ILE A 28 -6.42 1.67 2.75
C ILE A 28 -7.77 2.16 2.23
N ASP A 29 -7.90 3.47 2.00
CA ASP A 29 -9.07 4.06 1.32
C ASP A 29 -9.39 3.25 0.08
N GLU A 30 -10.64 2.83 -0.06
CA GLU A 30 -11.06 1.97 -1.18
C GLU A 30 -10.84 2.62 -2.54
N ASP A 31 -10.89 3.95 -2.65
CA ASP A 31 -10.59 4.65 -3.90
C ASP A 31 -9.13 4.41 -4.33
N LEU A 32 -8.21 4.42 -3.37
CA LEU A 32 -6.81 4.11 -3.66
C LEU A 32 -6.62 2.64 -4.02
N MET A 33 -7.35 1.76 -3.35
CA MET A 33 -7.31 0.33 -3.68
C MET A 33 -7.75 0.08 -5.12
N ASP A 34 -8.86 0.68 -5.53
CA ASP A 34 -9.36 0.51 -6.90
C ASP A 34 -8.36 1.04 -7.92
N ALA A 35 -7.79 2.22 -7.67
CA ALA A 35 -6.83 2.83 -8.59
C ALA A 35 -5.55 1.99 -8.72
N ALA A 36 -5.14 1.32 -7.64
CA ALA A 36 -3.95 0.49 -7.61
C ALA A 36 -4.22 -0.98 -7.89
N ASN A 37 -5.45 -1.36 -8.21
CA ASN A 37 -5.85 -2.77 -8.41
C ASN A 37 -5.51 -3.65 -7.20
N LEU A 38 -5.72 -3.12 -6.00
CA LEU A 38 -5.56 -3.88 -4.76
C LEU A 38 -6.90 -4.39 -4.28
N ILE A 39 -6.91 -5.59 -3.73
CA ILE A 39 -8.11 -6.16 -3.13
C ILE A 39 -7.85 -6.47 -1.66
N GLU A 40 -8.93 -6.64 -0.91
CA GLU A 40 -8.85 -7.01 0.50
C GLU A 40 -8.12 -8.33 0.67
N ASN A 41 -7.28 -8.42 1.69
CA ASN A 41 -6.43 -9.57 2.02
C ASN A 41 -5.20 -9.73 1.13
N GLU A 42 -5.00 -8.86 0.17
CA GLU A 42 -3.81 -8.92 -0.69
C GLU A 42 -2.57 -8.53 0.10
N LYS A 43 -1.50 -9.32 -0.05
CA LYS A 43 -0.21 -9.02 0.56
C LYS A 43 0.45 -7.84 -0.12
N VAL A 44 0.96 -6.90 0.68
CA VAL A 44 1.69 -5.72 0.19
C VAL A 44 2.95 -5.51 1.02
N GLN A 45 3.92 -4.81 0.42
CA GLN A 45 5.05 -4.24 1.13
C GLN A 45 4.81 -2.77 1.38
N ILE A 46 5.18 -2.32 2.57
CA ILE A 46 5.15 -0.90 2.96
C ILE A 46 6.59 -0.44 3.11
N VAL A 47 6.95 0.65 2.44
CA VAL A 47 8.26 1.28 2.58
C VAL A 47 8.04 2.67 3.17
N ASN A 48 8.65 2.95 4.32
CA ASN A 48 8.50 4.22 5.01
C ASN A 48 9.66 5.15 4.63
N ILE A 49 9.34 6.23 3.95
CA ILE A 49 10.35 7.19 3.48
C ILE A 49 11.03 7.90 4.64
N ASN A 50 10.30 8.14 5.73
CA ASN A 50 10.80 8.93 6.86
C ASN A 50 11.83 8.19 7.71
N ASN A 51 11.71 6.86 7.86
CA ASN A 51 12.62 6.10 8.72
C ASN A 51 13.33 4.95 8.01
N GLY A 52 13.04 4.70 6.73
CA GLY A 52 13.67 3.65 5.96
C GLY A 52 13.17 2.24 6.27
N GLU A 53 12.18 2.08 7.11
CA GLU A 53 11.62 0.77 7.43
C GLU A 53 10.89 0.18 6.26
N ARG A 54 10.99 -1.15 6.13
CA ARG A 54 10.27 -1.93 5.13
C ARG A 54 9.60 -3.09 5.84
N LEU A 55 8.30 -3.29 5.58
CA LEU A 55 7.54 -4.36 6.21
C LEU A 55 6.55 -4.96 5.23
N GLU A 56 6.07 -6.15 5.55
CA GLU A 56 5.02 -6.82 4.79
C GLU A 56 3.78 -6.95 5.64
N THR A 57 2.62 -6.75 5.03
CA THR A 57 1.33 -6.91 5.68
C THR A 57 0.28 -7.21 4.60
N TYR A 58 -1.00 -7.13 4.94
CA TYR A 58 -2.07 -7.32 3.96
C TYR A 58 -3.11 -6.22 4.09
N VAL A 59 -3.90 -6.04 3.04
CA VAL A 59 -4.81 -4.92 2.87
C VAL A 59 -6.15 -5.19 3.54
N ILE A 60 -6.66 -4.18 4.27
CA ILE A 60 -8.05 -4.11 4.72
C ILE A 60 -8.68 -2.90 4.06
N ARG A 61 -9.93 -3.06 3.60
CA ARG A 61 -10.67 -1.97 2.96
C ARG A 61 -11.02 -0.88 3.96
N GLY A 62 -10.64 0.36 3.64
CA GLY A 62 -11.03 1.54 4.38
C GLY A 62 -12.18 2.26 3.70
N GLU A 63 -12.80 3.18 4.42
CA GLU A 63 -13.92 3.95 3.91
C GLU A 63 -13.53 4.72 2.65
N ARG A 64 -14.35 4.57 1.61
CA ARG A 64 -14.13 5.21 0.32
C ARG A 64 -14.14 6.73 0.45
N GLY A 65 -13.12 7.37 -0.08
CA GLY A 65 -12.99 8.83 -0.05
C GLY A 65 -12.51 9.39 1.28
N SER A 66 -12.16 8.56 2.24
CA SER A 66 -11.72 9.01 3.57
C SER A 66 -10.26 9.48 3.61
N GLY A 67 -9.44 9.07 2.64
CA GLY A 67 -8.01 9.29 2.67
C GLY A 67 -7.29 8.43 3.69
N THR A 68 -7.93 7.40 4.23
CA THR A 68 -7.37 6.57 5.30
C THR A 68 -6.22 5.71 4.82
N ILE A 69 -5.11 5.79 5.55
CA ILE A 69 -3.98 4.85 5.49
C ILE A 69 -3.60 4.57 6.92
N CYS A 70 -4.04 3.44 7.47
CA CYS A 70 -3.83 3.11 8.88
C CYS A 70 -3.04 1.82 9.01
N LEU A 71 -1.90 1.87 9.72
CA LEU A 71 -1.09 0.69 10.02
C LEU A 71 -1.61 0.07 11.32
N ASN A 72 -1.97 -1.20 11.26
CA ASN A 72 -2.61 -1.91 12.36
C ASN A 72 -1.70 -2.97 12.94
N GLY A 73 -1.81 -3.21 14.25
CA GLY A 73 -1.06 -4.24 14.95
C GLY A 73 0.43 -3.91 15.04
N ALA A 74 1.28 -4.91 14.95
CA ALA A 74 2.73 -4.74 15.07
C ALA A 74 3.30 -3.77 14.01
N ALA A 75 2.69 -3.68 12.84
CA ALA A 75 3.12 -2.75 11.79
C ALA A 75 3.06 -1.30 12.25
N ALA A 76 2.18 -0.97 13.21
CA ALA A 76 2.06 0.38 13.77
C ALA A 76 3.33 0.83 14.50
N ARG A 77 4.22 -0.11 14.86
CA ARG A 77 5.50 0.23 15.48
C ARG A 77 6.49 0.85 14.49
N LYS A 78 6.29 0.63 13.18
CA LYS A 78 7.22 1.07 12.14
C LYS A 78 6.77 2.31 11.40
N CYS A 79 5.58 2.81 11.72
CA CYS A 79 5.02 3.99 11.05
C CYS A 79 4.33 4.88 12.06
N ALA A 80 4.59 6.18 11.97
CA ALA A 80 3.90 7.19 12.78
C ALA A 80 2.93 7.96 11.89
N VAL A 81 1.86 8.49 12.47
CA VAL A 81 0.94 9.39 11.76
C VAL A 81 1.74 10.55 11.15
N GLY A 82 1.50 10.82 9.88
CA GLY A 82 2.22 11.84 9.13
C GLY A 82 3.41 11.33 8.35
N ASP A 83 3.89 10.11 8.62
CA ASP A 83 4.95 9.52 7.80
C ASP A 83 4.47 9.33 6.36
N VAL A 84 5.39 9.49 5.41
CA VAL A 84 5.11 9.27 4.00
C VAL A 84 5.59 7.87 3.62
N ILE A 85 4.70 7.09 3.03
CA ILE A 85 4.99 5.70 2.71
C ILE A 85 4.70 5.41 1.25
N ILE A 86 5.27 4.29 0.79
CA ILE A 86 5.00 3.71 -0.53
C ILE A 86 4.43 2.31 -0.27
N ILE A 87 3.30 2.00 -0.91
CA ILE A 87 2.66 0.68 -0.80
C ILE A 87 2.88 -0.03 -2.13
N ILE A 88 3.47 -1.22 -2.08
CA ILE A 88 3.86 -1.96 -3.29
C ILE A 88 3.21 -3.35 -3.27
N SER A 89 2.59 -3.73 -4.39
CA SER A 89 2.06 -5.07 -4.59
C SER A 89 2.85 -5.76 -5.70
N TYR A 90 3.05 -7.05 -5.56
CA TYR A 90 3.79 -7.87 -6.53
C TYR A 90 2.89 -8.97 -7.07
N ALA A 91 3.17 -9.41 -8.28
CA ALA A 91 2.48 -10.55 -8.88
C ALA A 91 3.51 -11.49 -9.49
N SER A 92 3.23 -12.78 -9.42
CA SER A 92 4.04 -13.80 -10.04
C SER A 92 3.47 -14.08 -11.42
N MET A 93 4.30 -14.04 -12.45
CA MET A 93 3.85 -14.32 -13.81
C MET A 93 4.97 -14.91 -14.64
N ASP A 94 4.59 -15.53 -15.75
CA ASP A 94 5.56 -16.08 -16.69
C ASP A 94 6.47 -14.98 -17.23
N PHE A 95 7.75 -15.33 -17.41
CA PHE A 95 8.78 -14.37 -17.81
C PHE A 95 8.42 -13.63 -19.11
N GLU A 96 7.86 -14.34 -20.10
CA GLU A 96 7.50 -13.70 -21.38
C GLU A 96 6.33 -12.72 -21.20
N GLU A 97 5.34 -13.10 -20.37
CA GLU A 97 4.21 -12.22 -20.03
C GLU A 97 4.72 -10.97 -19.30
N ALA A 98 5.66 -11.16 -18.39
CA ALA A 98 6.20 -10.08 -17.56
C ALA A 98 6.87 -8.98 -18.40
N LYS A 99 7.42 -9.34 -19.55
CA LYS A 99 8.10 -8.36 -20.43
C LYS A 99 7.17 -7.24 -20.90
N SER A 100 5.88 -7.52 -21.03
CA SER A 100 4.88 -6.55 -21.51
C SER A 100 3.96 -6.06 -20.38
N TRP A 101 4.20 -6.49 -19.15
CA TRP A 101 3.38 -6.06 -18.02
C TRP A 101 3.63 -4.60 -17.67
N GLU A 102 2.55 -3.84 -17.49
CA GLU A 102 2.62 -2.45 -17.04
C GLU A 102 1.96 -2.34 -15.66
N PRO A 103 2.73 -1.99 -14.61
CA PRO A 103 2.15 -1.87 -13.27
C PRO A 103 1.18 -0.70 -13.17
N SER A 104 0.21 -0.84 -12.27
CA SER A 104 -0.70 0.26 -11.93
C SER A 104 0.00 1.18 -10.93
N LEU A 105 0.39 2.36 -11.40
CA LEU A 105 1.10 3.34 -10.56
C LEU A 105 0.15 4.46 -10.17
N VAL A 106 0.00 4.68 -8.86
CA VAL A 106 -0.87 5.71 -8.31
C VAL A 106 -0.03 6.73 -7.58
N PHE A 107 -0.21 8.01 -7.92
CA PHE A 107 0.48 9.14 -7.30
C PHE A 107 -0.56 10.04 -6.66
N PRO A 108 -1.00 9.76 -5.43
CA PRO A 108 -2.02 10.57 -4.78
C PRO A 108 -1.46 11.93 -4.35
N ASP A 109 -2.36 12.85 -4.04
CA ASP A 109 -1.95 14.04 -3.29
C ASP A 109 -1.45 13.57 -1.92
N THR A 110 -0.18 13.76 -1.64
CA THR A 110 0.45 13.22 -0.41
C THR A 110 -0.18 13.78 0.86
N ALA A 111 -0.64 15.03 0.84
CA ALA A 111 -1.22 15.66 2.02
C ALA A 111 -2.60 15.11 2.38
N THR A 112 -3.40 14.73 1.40
CA THR A 112 -4.80 14.33 1.60
C THR A 112 -5.07 12.86 1.29
N ASN A 113 -4.14 12.18 0.63
CA ASN A 113 -4.30 10.82 0.08
C ASN A 113 -5.43 10.72 -0.96
N LYS A 114 -5.82 11.84 -1.54
CA LYS A 114 -6.85 11.84 -2.58
C LYS A 114 -6.22 11.62 -3.94
N LEU A 115 -6.99 10.98 -4.82
CA LEU A 115 -6.61 10.87 -6.21
C LEU A 115 -6.61 12.26 -6.85
N ILE A 116 -5.63 12.49 -7.69
CA ILE A 116 -5.49 13.77 -8.39
C ILE A 116 -6.19 13.70 -9.74
#